data_d856486187a7da64d508427c5b5528c7
#
_entry.id   d856486187a7da64d508427c5b5528c7
#
_cell.length_a   1.000
_cell.length_b   1.000
_cell.length_c   1.000
_cell.angle_alpha   90.00
_cell.angle_beta   90.00
_cell.angle_gamma   90.00
#
_symmetry.space_group_name_H-M   'P 1'
#
loop_
_entity.id
_entity.type
_entity.pdbx_description
1 polymer ?
#
loop_
_entity_poly.entity_id
_entity_poly.type
_entity_poly.pdbx_seq_one_letter_code
_entity_poly.pdbx_strand_id
1 'polypeptide(L)'
;RWSDDPAADGRAALDLAQQALDLDPDSALAMTMLGNVHTSQLRDLQRAEWLYDQALAANPNESLAWLAKGNALAFRGEGSEALRHTQHALSLSPLDPSRHFYLGIQASAALTAGDLDRAVEAARATIRLNFQHLSAHRVLAIALSLLGRRHEAQAAGRGLLTLDPTINVQDWLRESPGASTAVAQRYAQALLDAGVPAARAG
;
A
#
# COMPACT_ATOMS: atom_id res chain seq x y z
N ARG A 1 13.24 -4.45 6.94
CA ARG A 1 13.73 -3.15 6.44
C ARG A 1 14.49 -3.40 5.16
N TRP A 2 14.21 -2.62 4.13
CA TRP A 2 14.86 -2.72 2.82
C TRP A 2 16.18 -1.90 2.77
N SER A 3 16.40 -1.03 3.76
CA SER A 3 17.49 -0.09 3.81
C SER A 3 17.83 0.30 5.25
N ASP A 4 19.09 0.63 5.46
CA ASP A 4 19.63 1.17 6.75
C ASP A 4 19.37 2.68 6.87
N ASP A 5 19.19 3.40 5.74
CA ASP A 5 18.86 4.84 5.71
C ASP A 5 17.70 5.13 4.72
N PRO A 6 16.44 4.94 5.14
CA PRO A 6 15.27 5.21 4.31
C PRO A 6 15.17 6.66 3.81
N ALA A 7 15.74 7.61 4.56
CA ALA A 7 15.73 9.02 4.17
C ALA A 7 16.71 9.31 3.03
N ALA A 8 17.89 8.69 3.05
CA ALA A 8 18.86 8.79 1.96
C ALA A 8 18.30 8.13 0.68
N ASP A 9 17.68 6.95 0.81
CA ASP A 9 17.06 6.26 -0.32
C ASP A 9 15.91 7.08 -0.92
N GLY A 10 15.10 7.72 -0.09
CA GLY A 10 14.02 8.59 -0.54
C GLY A 10 14.56 9.79 -1.35
N ARG A 11 15.65 10.40 -0.90
CA ARG A 11 16.32 11.49 -1.65
C ARG A 11 16.88 10.99 -2.97
N ALA A 12 17.60 9.88 -2.96
CA ALA A 12 18.15 9.28 -4.16
C ALA A 12 17.05 8.91 -5.19
N ALA A 13 15.94 8.35 -4.71
CA ALA A 13 14.80 8.03 -5.55
C ALA A 13 14.17 9.29 -6.18
N LEU A 14 14.06 10.37 -5.41
CA LEU A 14 13.58 11.67 -5.91
C LEU A 14 14.49 12.21 -7.01
N ASP A 15 15.80 12.25 -6.75
CA ASP A 15 16.80 12.76 -7.68
C ASP A 15 16.83 11.94 -8.99
N LEU A 16 16.79 10.61 -8.88
CA LEU A 16 16.78 9.72 -10.05
C LEU A 16 15.49 9.86 -10.88
N ALA A 17 14.35 9.97 -10.23
CA ALA A 17 13.08 10.18 -10.94
C ALA A 17 13.06 11.55 -11.65
N GLN A 18 13.61 12.58 -11.01
CA GLN A 18 13.72 13.89 -11.65
C GLN A 18 14.68 13.87 -12.84
N GLN A 19 15.86 13.26 -12.71
CA GLN A 19 16.80 13.09 -13.82
C GLN A 19 16.19 12.33 -14.99
N ALA A 20 15.38 11.30 -14.71
CA ALA A 20 14.67 10.57 -15.75
C ALA A 20 13.68 11.47 -16.51
N LEU A 21 12.96 12.35 -15.82
CA LEU A 21 12.06 13.33 -16.44
C LEU A 21 12.80 14.44 -17.20
N ASP A 22 13.98 14.83 -16.75
CA ASP A 22 14.82 15.81 -17.48
C ASP A 22 15.30 15.23 -18.81
N LEU A 23 15.51 13.91 -18.90
CA LEU A 23 15.90 13.19 -20.13
C LEU A 23 14.72 12.87 -21.03
N ASP A 24 13.58 12.50 -20.44
CA ASP A 24 12.33 12.18 -21.14
C ASP A 24 11.14 12.76 -20.36
N PRO A 25 10.73 14.01 -20.68
CA PRO A 25 9.64 14.70 -19.98
C PRO A 25 8.28 14.00 -20.10
N ASP A 26 8.08 13.16 -21.12
CA ASP A 26 6.83 12.43 -21.36
C ASP A 26 6.85 11.00 -20.80
N SER A 27 7.89 10.63 -20.07
CA SER A 27 8.02 9.30 -19.46
C SER A 27 6.97 9.03 -18.39
N ALA A 28 5.92 8.29 -18.75
CA ALA A 28 4.85 7.88 -17.82
C ALA A 28 5.42 7.11 -16.63
N LEU A 29 6.43 6.27 -16.86
CA LEU A 29 7.10 5.52 -15.79
C LEU A 29 7.82 6.45 -14.80
N ALA A 30 8.59 7.43 -15.30
CA ALA A 30 9.32 8.38 -14.46
C ALA A 30 8.36 9.25 -13.63
N MET A 31 7.26 9.73 -14.22
CA MET A 31 6.18 10.44 -13.51
C MET A 31 5.58 9.55 -12.41
N THR A 32 5.33 8.27 -12.71
CA THR A 32 4.80 7.31 -11.74
C THR A 32 5.77 7.09 -10.57
N MET A 33 7.06 6.95 -10.85
CA MET A 33 8.09 6.78 -9.81
C MET A 33 8.19 8.02 -8.93
N LEU A 34 8.19 9.22 -9.53
CA LEU A 34 8.18 10.47 -8.78
C LEU A 34 6.92 10.57 -7.89
N GLY A 35 5.76 10.21 -8.42
CA GLY A 35 4.52 10.13 -7.65
C GLY A 35 4.61 9.16 -6.47
N ASN A 36 5.27 8.01 -6.64
CA ASN A 36 5.49 7.06 -5.55
C ASN A 36 6.37 7.64 -4.43
N VAL A 37 7.38 8.43 -4.75
CA VAL A 37 8.19 9.15 -3.76
C VAL A 37 7.32 10.16 -2.98
N HIS A 38 6.49 10.92 -3.69
CA HIS A 38 5.54 11.84 -3.05
C HIS A 38 4.54 11.11 -2.15
N THR A 39 4.03 9.94 -2.56
CA THR A 39 3.11 9.14 -1.74
C THR A 39 3.77 8.61 -0.48
N SER A 40 4.95 7.97 -0.61
CA SER A 40 5.53 7.15 0.46
C SER A 40 6.48 7.91 1.38
N GLN A 41 7.28 8.82 0.83
CA GLN A 41 8.32 9.53 1.56
C GLN A 41 7.86 10.93 1.99
N LEU A 42 7.29 11.68 1.06
CA LEU A 42 6.91 13.08 1.29
C LEU A 42 5.48 13.21 1.85
N ARG A 43 4.65 12.16 1.70
CA ARG A 43 3.24 12.12 2.11
C ARG A 43 2.39 13.23 1.49
N ASP A 44 2.82 13.70 0.33
CA ASP A 44 2.12 14.68 -0.48
C ASP A 44 1.25 13.96 -1.50
N LEU A 45 0.08 13.49 -1.03
CA LEU A 45 -0.85 12.73 -1.86
C LEU A 45 -1.43 13.56 -3.00
N GLN A 46 -1.54 14.88 -2.83
CA GLN A 46 -2.05 15.78 -3.87
C GLN A 46 -1.07 15.87 -5.04
N ARG A 47 0.22 16.06 -4.75
CA ARG A 47 1.26 16.09 -5.78
C ARG A 47 1.42 14.73 -6.45
N ALA A 48 1.35 13.65 -5.68
CA ALA A 48 1.41 12.30 -6.20
C ALA A 48 0.28 12.03 -7.21
N GLU A 49 -0.96 12.38 -6.86
CA GLU A 49 -2.13 12.19 -7.72
C GLU A 49 -1.99 12.96 -9.03
N TRP A 50 -1.56 14.23 -8.97
CA TRP A 50 -1.28 15.01 -10.16
C TRP A 50 -0.25 14.34 -11.08
N LEU A 51 0.84 13.78 -10.51
CA LEU A 51 1.87 13.06 -11.29
C LEU A 51 1.31 11.79 -11.93
N TYR A 52 0.46 11.04 -11.24
CA TYR A 52 -0.20 9.87 -11.82
C TYR A 52 -1.15 10.25 -12.95
N ASP A 53 -1.85 11.38 -12.83
CA ASP A 53 -2.71 11.89 -13.89
C ASP A 53 -1.91 12.27 -15.13
N GLN A 54 -0.75 12.92 -14.98
CA GLN A 54 0.16 13.21 -16.07
C GLN A 54 0.71 11.91 -16.71
N ALA A 55 1.10 10.93 -15.89
CA ALA A 55 1.56 9.63 -16.38
C ALA A 55 0.50 8.92 -17.22
N LEU A 56 -0.76 8.93 -16.76
CA LEU A 56 -1.88 8.31 -17.46
C LEU A 56 -2.33 9.09 -18.70
N ALA A 57 -2.11 10.41 -18.73
CA ALA A 57 -2.31 11.22 -19.93
C ALA A 57 -1.25 10.91 -20.99
N ALA A 58 0.01 10.70 -20.59
CA ALA A 58 1.09 10.33 -21.49
C ALA A 58 0.95 8.86 -21.97
N ASN A 59 0.61 7.94 -21.08
CA ASN A 59 0.38 6.53 -21.41
C ASN A 59 -0.82 5.96 -20.63
N PRO A 60 -2.02 5.89 -21.23
CA PRO A 60 -3.21 5.34 -20.59
C PRO A 60 -3.10 3.83 -20.23
N ASN A 61 -2.13 3.12 -20.81
CA ASN A 61 -1.88 1.69 -20.54
C ASN A 61 -0.75 1.46 -19.52
N GLU A 62 -0.26 2.51 -18.86
CA GLU A 62 0.75 2.38 -17.81
C GLU A 62 0.12 1.74 -16.56
N SER A 63 0.24 0.41 -16.45
CA SER A 63 -0.39 -0.37 -15.38
C SER A 63 0.06 0.05 -13.99
N LEU A 64 1.34 0.43 -13.86
CA LEU A 64 1.90 0.86 -12.59
C LEU A 64 1.35 2.23 -12.15
N ALA A 65 1.05 3.15 -13.10
CA ALA A 65 0.43 4.43 -12.79
C ALA A 65 -1.01 4.24 -12.25
N TRP A 66 -1.79 3.35 -12.89
CA TRP A 66 -3.11 2.96 -12.38
C TRP A 66 -3.04 2.37 -10.97
N LEU A 67 -2.08 1.48 -10.75
CA LEU A 67 -1.87 0.84 -9.45
C LEU A 67 -1.50 1.86 -8.37
N ALA A 68 -0.55 2.74 -8.68
CA ALA A 68 -0.04 3.76 -7.76
C ALA A 68 -1.12 4.80 -7.41
N LYS A 69 -1.91 5.23 -8.39
CA LYS A 69 -3.06 6.10 -8.17
C LYS A 69 -4.09 5.42 -7.27
N GLY A 70 -4.39 4.14 -7.52
CA GLY A 70 -5.27 3.35 -6.65
C GLY A 70 -4.77 3.26 -5.21
N ASN A 71 -3.46 3.14 -5.01
CA ASN A 71 -2.85 3.15 -3.67
C ASN A 71 -3.00 4.52 -2.96
N ALA A 72 -2.75 5.62 -3.68
CA ALA A 72 -2.92 6.98 -3.14
C ALA A 72 -4.38 7.25 -2.74
N LEU A 73 -5.34 6.85 -3.58
CA LEU A 73 -6.78 6.94 -3.29
C LEU A 73 -7.17 6.11 -2.05
N ALA A 74 -6.58 4.92 -1.87
CA ALA A 74 -6.80 4.11 -0.67
C ALA A 74 -6.30 4.84 0.60
N PHE A 75 -5.17 5.52 0.55
CA PHE A 75 -4.67 6.33 1.67
C PHE A 75 -5.58 7.54 1.98
N ARG A 76 -6.27 8.08 0.99
CA ARG A 76 -7.27 9.15 1.18
C ARG A 76 -8.62 8.63 1.70
N GLY A 77 -8.81 7.32 1.74
CA GLY A 77 -10.08 6.70 2.15
C GLY A 77 -11.08 6.53 1.01
N GLU A 78 -10.69 6.78 -0.22
CA GLU A 78 -11.53 6.70 -1.43
C GLU A 78 -11.55 5.26 -1.98
N GLY A 79 -12.01 4.32 -1.16
CA GLY A 79 -11.86 2.89 -1.38
C GLY A 79 -12.47 2.36 -2.67
N SER A 80 -13.68 2.82 -3.04
CA SER A 80 -14.36 2.36 -4.26
C SER A 80 -13.57 2.73 -5.52
N GLU A 81 -13.04 3.95 -5.58
CA GLU A 81 -12.19 4.42 -6.67
C GLU A 81 -10.85 3.68 -6.67
N ALA A 82 -10.22 3.54 -5.50
CA ALA A 82 -8.98 2.79 -5.34
C ALA A 82 -9.12 1.36 -5.87
N LEU A 83 -10.23 0.68 -5.55
CA LEU A 83 -10.48 -0.68 -6.00
C LEU A 83 -10.66 -0.75 -7.53
N ARG A 84 -11.36 0.19 -8.13
CA ARG A 84 -11.51 0.28 -9.58
C ARG A 84 -10.16 0.44 -10.29
N HIS A 85 -9.32 1.35 -9.80
CA HIS A 85 -8.00 1.63 -10.36
C HIS A 85 -7.07 0.40 -10.25
N THR A 86 -7.03 -0.25 -9.10
CA THR A 86 -6.19 -1.44 -8.90
C THR A 86 -6.67 -2.64 -9.73
N GLN A 87 -7.98 -2.81 -9.92
CA GLN A 87 -8.53 -3.82 -10.83
C GLN A 87 -8.12 -3.57 -12.27
N HIS A 88 -8.20 -2.31 -12.72
CA HIS A 88 -7.78 -1.93 -14.07
C HIS A 88 -6.28 -2.19 -14.27
N ALA A 89 -5.43 -1.81 -13.31
CA ALA A 89 -4.00 -2.10 -13.34
C ALA A 89 -3.72 -3.60 -13.54
N LEU A 90 -4.40 -4.47 -12.78
CA LEU A 90 -4.28 -5.93 -12.91
C LEU A 90 -4.76 -6.46 -14.26
N SER A 91 -5.76 -5.82 -14.88
CA SER A 91 -6.25 -6.20 -16.22
C SER A 91 -5.28 -5.83 -17.34
N LEU A 92 -4.52 -4.75 -17.17
CA LEU A 92 -3.48 -4.31 -18.12
C LEU A 92 -2.21 -5.19 -18.04
N SER A 93 -1.88 -5.74 -16.87
CA SER A 93 -0.69 -6.56 -16.69
C SER A 93 -0.99 -7.85 -15.89
N PRO A 94 -1.76 -8.80 -16.47
CA PRO A 94 -2.22 -9.99 -15.76
C PRO A 94 -1.11 -10.98 -15.41
N LEU A 95 0.00 -10.95 -16.14
CA LEU A 95 1.16 -11.83 -15.96
C LEU A 95 2.39 -11.10 -15.43
N ASP A 96 2.20 -9.95 -14.78
CA ASP A 96 3.30 -9.18 -14.22
C ASP A 96 4.14 -10.02 -13.24
N PRO A 97 5.48 -10.05 -13.37
CA PRO A 97 6.36 -10.76 -12.44
C PRO A 97 6.17 -10.30 -10.99
N SER A 98 5.82 -9.03 -10.78
CA SER A 98 5.53 -8.42 -9.47
C SER A 98 4.06 -8.51 -9.08
N ARG A 99 3.31 -9.48 -9.62
CA ARG A 99 1.86 -9.63 -9.37
C ARG A 99 1.49 -9.60 -7.88
N HIS A 100 2.35 -10.10 -7.01
CA HIS A 100 2.15 -10.03 -5.56
C HIS A 100 2.05 -8.58 -5.06
N PHE A 101 2.77 -7.65 -5.66
CA PHE A 101 2.71 -6.23 -5.31
C PHE A 101 1.35 -5.62 -5.72
N TYR A 102 0.89 -5.91 -6.94
CA TYR A 102 -0.43 -5.48 -7.43
C TYR A 102 -1.57 -5.99 -6.54
N LEU A 103 -1.54 -7.28 -6.21
CA LEU A 103 -2.54 -7.90 -5.32
C LEU A 103 -2.48 -7.32 -3.90
N GLY A 104 -1.29 -6.98 -3.39
CA GLY A 104 -1.12 -6.36 -2.09
C GLY A 104 -1.77 -4.97 -2.01
N ILE A 105 -1.62 -4.16 -3.05
CA ILE A 105 -2.28 -2.85 -3.14
C ILE A 105 -3.79 -3.03 -3.35
N GLN A 106 -4.23 -3.99 -4.18
CA GLN A 106 -5.65 -4.30 -4.32
C GLN A 106 -6.29 -4.73 -3.00
N ALA A 107 -5.57 -5.52 -2.17
CA ALA A 107 -6.04 -5.90 -0.84
C ALA A 107 -6.28 -4.66 0.05
N SER A 108 -5.36 -3.69 0.00
CA SER A 108 -5.51 -2.41 0.73
C SER A 108 -6.69 -1.59 0.20
N ALA A 109 -6.85 -1.52 -1.12
CA ALA A 109 -7.98 -0.83 -1.76
C ALA A 109 -9.33 -1.47 -1.40
N ALA A 110 -9.42 -2.81 -1.43
CA ALA A 110 -10.62 -3.55 -1.04
C ALA A 110 -10.95 -3.34 0.45
N LEU A 111 -9.94 -3.34 1.32
CA LEU A 111 -10.11 -3.04 2.74
C LEU A 111 -10.70 -1.64 2.94
N THR A 112 -10.17 -0.63 2.23
CA THR A 112 -10.64 0.76 2.32
C THR A 112 -12.05 0.91 1.72
N ALA A 113 -12.39 0.15 0.69
CA ALA A 113 -13.73 0.09 0.12
C ALA A 113 -14.76 -0.59 1.03
N GLY A 114 -14.31 -1.26 2.10
CA GLY A 114 -15.18 -2.05 2.98
C GLY A 114 -15.52 -3.45 2.43
N ASP A 115 -14.94 -3.84 1.29
CA ASP A 115 -15.07 -5.19 0.73
C ASP A 115 -14.08 -6.13 1.45
N LEU A 116 -14.45 -6.50 2.68
CA LEU A 116 -13.57 -7.22 3.59
C LEU A 116 -13.24 -8.63 3.09
N ASP A 117 -14.19 -9.31 2.45
CA ASP A 117 -13.96 -10.65 1.90
C ASP A 117 -12.94 -10.61 0.77
N ARG A 118 -13.08 -9.66 -0.14
CA ARG A 118 -12.09 -9.42 -1.20
C ARG A 118 -10.73 -9.01 -0.65
N ALA A 119 -10.70 -8.20 0.40
CA ALA A 119 -9.44 -7.84 1.06
C ALA A 119 -8.73 -9.09 1.62
N VAL A 120 -9.46 -10.01 2.26
CA VAL A 120 -8.94 -11.30 2.76
C VAL A 120 -8.42 -12.16 1.60
N GLU A 121 -9.19 -12.29 0.52
CA GLU A 121 -8.81 -13.09 -0.65
C GLU A 121 -7.53 -12.57 -1.31
N ALA A 122 -7.48 -11.27 -1.60
CA ALA A 122 -6.32 -10.63 -2.22
C ALA A 122 -5.08 -10.68 -1.32
N ALA A 123 -5.22 -10.43 -0.02
CA ALA A 123 -4.12 -10.53 0.94
C ALA A 123 -3.56 -11.96 1.01
N ARG A 124 -4.43 -12.98 1.07
CA ARG A 124 -4.00 -14.38 1.04
C ARG A 124 -3.31 -14.74 -0.27
N ALA A 125 -3.80 -14.25 -1.41
CA ALA A 125 -3.15 -14.47 -2.70
C ALA A 125 -1.76 -13.83 -2.75
N THR A 126 -1.63 -12.61 -2.21
CA THR A 126 -0.33 -11.93 -2.08
C THR A 126 0.64 -12.74 -1.23
N ILE A 127 0.22 -13.21 -0.05
CA ILE A 127 1.06 -13.99 0.88
C ILE A 127 1.50 -15.32 0.26
N ARG A 128 0.64 -15.96 -0.54
CA ARG A 128 1.04 -17.19 -1.27
C ARG A 128 2.14 -16.95 -2.30
N LEU A 129 2.13 -15.79 -2.97
CA LEU A 129 3.14 -15.43 -3.97
C LEU A 129 4.42 -14.86 -3.33
N ASN A 130 4.27 -14.12 -2.25
CA ASN A 130 5.37 -13.55 -1.49
C ASN A 130 5.03 -13.54 0.00
N PHE A 131 5.51 -14.55 0.72
CA PHE A 131 5.26 -14.69 2.15
C PHE A 131 5.79 -13.50 2.98
N GLN A 132 6.85 -12.82 2.51
CA GLN A 132 7.47 -11.70 3.19
C GLN A 132 6.74 -10.36 2.97
N HIS A 133 5.61 -10.34 2.27
CA HIS A 133 4.85 -9.12 1.99
C HIS A 133 4.12 -8.60 3.24
N LEU A 134 4.82 -7.81 4.04
CA LEU A 134 4.39 -7.33 5.36
C LEU A 134 3.00 -6.65 5.34
N SER A 135 2.76 -5.79 4.33
CA SER A 135 1.48 -5.09 4.19
C SER A 135 0.31 -6.04 3.97
N ALA A 136 0.50 -7.17 3.28
CA ALA A 136 -0.56 -8.15 3.07
C ALA A 136 -0.95 -8.88 4.37
N HIS A 137 0.02 -9.22 5.22
CA HIS A 137 -0.27 -9.78 6.55
C HIS A 137 -1.04 -8.78 7.41
N ARG A 138 -0.68 -7.49 7.36
CA ARG A 138 -1.39 -6.43 8.07
C ARG A 138 -2.83 -6.28 7.59
N VAL A 139 -3.04 -6.20 6.27
CA VAL A 139 -4.39 -6.12 5.68
C VAL A 139 -5.22 -7.34 6.06
N LEU A 140 -4.63 -8.54 6.01
CA LEU A 140 -5.31 -9.78 6.39
C LEU A 140 -5.76 -9.75 7.87
N ALA A 141 -4.87 -9.31 8.77
CA ALA A 141 -5.20 -9.19 10.19
C ALA A 141 -6.34 -8.20 10.44
N ILE A 142 -6.29 -7.02 9.79
CA ILE A 142 -7.32 -5.99 9.89
C ILE A 142 -8.67 -6.51 9.34
N ALA A 143 -8.68 -7.05 8.12
CA ALA A 143 -9.92 -7.48 7.46
C ALA A 143 -10.60 -8.62 8.23
N LEU A 144 -9.83 -9.60 8.71
CA LEU A 144 -10.36 -10.71 9.51
C LEU A 144 -10.89 -10.24 10.88
N SER A 145 -10.22 -9.27 11.52
CA SER A 145 -10.70 -8.66 12.76
C SER A 145 -12.03 -7.94 12.55
N LEU A 146 -12.14 -7.14 11.48
CA LEU A 146 -13.37 -6.42 11.13
C LEU A 146 -14.54 -7.37 10.74
N LEU A 147 -14.24 -8.54 10.20
CA LEU A 147 -15.21 -9.61 9.94
C LEU A 147 -15.62 -10.39 11.20
N GLY A 148 -15.02 -10.10 12.36
CA GLY A 148 -15.24 -10.85 13.59
C GLY A 148 -14.61 -12.25 13.63
N ARG A 149 -13.74 -12.59 12.68
CA ARG A 149 -13.03 -13.87 12.54
C ARG A 149 -11.81 -13.92 13.46
N ARG A 150 -12.05 -13.79 14.77
CA ARG A 150 -11.02 -13.56 15.81
C ARG A 150 -9.82 -14.50 15.75
N HIS A 151 -10.06 -15.82 15.69
CA HIS A 151 -8.96 -16.80 15.68
C HIS A 151 -8.05 -16.64 14.47
N GLU A 152 -8.62 -16.35 13.31
CA GLU A 152 -7.87 -16.14 12.09
C GLU A 152 -7.16 -14.79 12.10
N ALA A 153 -7.79 -13.74 12.62
CA ALA A 153 -7.17 -12.42 12.80
C ALA A 153 -5.93 -12.51 13.68
N GLN A 154 -6.02 -13.20 14.83
CA GLN A 154 -4.89 -13.43 15.72
C GLN A 154 -3.80 -14.30 15.09
N ALA A 155 -4.15 -15.29 14.26
CA ALA A 155 -3.16 -16.05 13.49
C ALA A 155 -2.44 -15.17 12.48
N ALA A 156 -3.15 -14.28 11.79
CA ALA A 156 -2.57 -13.29 10.87
C ALA A 156 -1.67 -12.27 11.60
N GLY A 157 -2.09 -11.80 12.77
CA GLY A 157 -1.30 -10.93 13.64
C GLY A 157 0.02 -11.59 14.10
N ARG A 158 -0.02 -12.87 14.50
CA ARG A 158 1.21 -13.63 14.80
C ARG A 158 2.11 -13.77 13.59
N GLY A 159 1.56 -14.02 12.40
CA GLY A 159 2.32 -14.05 11.15
C GLY A 159 3.02 -12.72 10.87
N LEU A 160 2.34 -11.60 11.10
CA LEU A 160 2.91 -10.27 10.97
C LEU A 160 4.08 -10.05 11.96
N LEU A 161 3.92 -10.42 13.23
CA LEU A 161 4.95 -10.31 14.26
C LEU A 161 6.14 -11.26 14.05
N THR A 162 5.92 -12.39 13.37
CA THR A 162 7.01 -13.30 12.99
C THR A 162 7.92 -12.66 11.92
N LEU A 163 7.34 -11.89 11.01
CA LEU A 163 8.09 -11.19 9.96
C LEU A 163 8.78 -9.92 10.47
N ASP A 164 8.10 -9.20 11.33
CA ASP A 164 8.63 -8.00 11.97
C ASP A 164 8.23 -7.96 13.46
N PRO A 165 9.10 -8.46 14.35
CA PRO A 165 8.85 -8.43 15.79
C PRO A 165 8.77 -7.03 16.40
N THR A 166 9.21 -6.00 15.68
CA THR A 166 9.22 -4.61 16.16
C THR A 166 7.97 -3.83 15.79
N ILE A 167 7.09 -4.42 14.97
CA ILE A 167 5.87 -3.74 14.52
C ILE A 167 4.95 -3.46 15.69
N ASN A 168 4.42 -2.26 15.72
CA ASN A 168 3.40 -1.85 16.68
C ASN A 168 2.44 -0.85 16.04
N VAL A 169 1.27 -0.68 16.64
CA VAL A 169 0.19 0.14 16.09
C VAL A 169 0.55 1.64 16.09
N GLN A 170 1.24 2.12 17.11
CA GLN A 170 1.61 3.53 17.23
C GLN A 170 2.57 3.95 16.11
N ASP A 171 3.63 3.16 15.86
CA ASP A 171 4.58 3.44 14.79
C ASP A 171 3.92 3.34 13.42
N TRP A 172 3.08 2.31 13.20
CA TRP A 172 2.35 2.18 11.96
C TRP A 172 1.43 3.38 11.68
N LEU A 173 0.69 3.87 12.68
CA LEU A 173 -0.14 5.07 12.52
C LEU A 173 0.70 6.29 12.16
N ARG A 174 1.83 6.49 12.84
CA ARG A 174 2.73 7.62 12.59
C ARG A 174 3.32 7.60 11.18
N GLU A 175 3.61 6.41 10.66
CA GLU A 175 4.27 6.20 9.37
C GLU A 175 3.30 6.10 8.19
N SER A 176 2.01 5.85 8.43
CA SER A 176 1.00 5.72 7.37
C SER A 176 0.70 7.06 6.71
N PRO A 177 0.72 7.17 5.37
CA PRO A 177 0.28 8.36 4.65
C PRO A 177 -1.18 8.75 4.93
N GLY A 178 -2.03 7.78 5.28
CA GLY A 178 -3.45 7.97 5.63
C GLY A 178 -3.72 8.11 7.13
N ALA A 179 -2.70 8.34 7.98
CA ALA A 179 -2.79 8.30 9.44
C ALA A 179 -3.89 9.20 10.06
N SER A 180 -4.15 10.35 9.44
CA SER A 180 -5.14 11.33 9.92
C SER A 180 -6.60 10.97 9.64
N THR A 181 -6.86 9.89 8.91
CA THR A 181 -8.23 9.49 8.54
C THR A 181 -8.92 8.71 9.66
N ALA A 182 -10.25 8.85 9.80
CA ALA A 182 -11.05 8.03 10.72
C ALA A 182 -10.91 6.52 10.43
N VAL A 183 -10.63 6.17 9.18
CA VAL A 183 -10.39 4.80 8.74
C VAL A 183 -9.12 4.23 9.38
N ALA A 184 -8.05 5.02 9.48
CA ALA A 184 -6.80 4.59 10.11
C ALA A 184 -6.98 4.23 11.59
N GLN A 185 -7.80 4.98 12.34
CA GLN A 185 -8.11 4.68 13.74
C GLN A 185 -8.88 3.36 13.90
N ARG A 186 -9.83 3.10 13.00
CA ARG A 186 -10.57 1.83 12.97
C ARG A 186 -9.64 0.65 12.67
N TYR A 187 -8.67 0.83 11.78
CA TYR A 187 -7.68 -0.20 11.45
C TYR A 187 -6.68 -0.42 12.59
N ALA A 188 -6.30 0.64 13.29
CA ALA A 188 -5.47 0.55 14.49
C ALA A 188 -6.13 -0.34 15.55
N GLN A 189 -7.41 -0.13 15.83
CA GLN A 189 -8.16 -0.98 16.76
C GLN A 189 -8.23 -2.43 16.29
N ALA A 190 -8.48 -2.66 15.00
CA ALA A 190 -8.51 -4.01 14.43
C ALA A 190 -7.16 -4.75 14.54
N LEU A 191 -6.04 -4.02 14.43
CA LEU A 191 -4.69 -4.58 14.66
C LEU A 191 -4.47 -4.96 16.13
N LEU A 192 -4.92 -4.11 17.06
CA LEU A 192 -4.89 -4.45 18.50
C LEU A 192 -5.69 -5.72 18.80
N ASP A 193 -6.89 -5.84 18.24
CA ASP A 193 -7.76 -7.01 18.39
C ASP A 193 -7.13 -8.29 17.78
N ALA A 194 -6.30 -8.12 16.73
CA ALA A 194 -5.50 -9.19 16.15
C ALA A 194 -4.22 -9.52 16.94
N GLY A 195 -3.95 -8.83 18.06
CA GLY A 195 -2.82 -9.08 18.93
C GLY A 195 -1.52 -8.37 18.55
N VAL A 196 -1.57 -7.34 17.68
CA VAL A 196 -0.42 -6.47 17.40
C VAL A 196 -0.23 -5.52 18.58
N PRO A 197 1.00 -5.35 19.14
CA PRO A 197 1.24 -4.47 20.27
C PRO A 197 0.87 -3.01 20.01
N ALA A 198 0.38 -2.30 21.02
CA ALA A 198 0.05 -0.88 20.91
C ALA A 198 1.28 -0.02 20.66
N ALA A 199 2.37 -0.27 21.40
CA ALA A 199 3.65 0.42 21.35
C ALA A 199 4.80 -0.58 21.52
N ARG A 200 6.04 -0.14 21.28
CA ARG A 200 7.22 -0.97 21.56
C ARG A 200 7.28 -1.29 23.07
N ALA A 201 7.61 -2.53 23.38
CA ALA A 201 8.05 -2.85 24.72
C ALA A 201 9.34 -2.08 25.02
N GLY A 202 9.32 -1.32 26.11
CA GLY A 202 10.48 -0.54 26.57
C GLY A 202 11.64 -1.43 27.00
#